data_1d4e6b3e29afbef1045e6ed9a828a6cc
#
_entry.id   1d4e6b3e29afbef1045e6ed9a828a6cc
#
_cell.length_a   1.000
_cell.length_b   1.000
_cell.length_c   1.000
_cell.angle_alpha   90.00
_cell.angle_beta   90.00
_cell.angle_gamma   90.00
#
_symmetry.space_group_name_H-M   'P 1'
#
loop_
_entity.id
_entity.type
_entity.pdbx_description
1 polymer ?
#
loop_
_entity_poly.entity_id
_entity_poly.type
_entity_poly.pdbx_seq_one_letter_code
_entity_poly.pdbx_strand_id
1 'polypeptide(L)' 'MQARDLADVAIDEDPRAPCLWVPSELWAEFCAAIDQRPNRIGAVIYRNKTVRDGGPLTDVTTRRP' A
#
# COMPACT_ATOMS: atom_id res chain seq x y z
N MET A 1 8.94 -4.32 -11.49
CA MET A 1 8.32 -4.91 -10.29
C MET A 1 6.93 -4.30 -10.12
N GLN A 2 5.94 -5.12 -9.87
CA GLN A 2 4.57 -4.64 -9.73
C GLN A 2 4.34 -4.01 -8.34
N ALA A 3 3.32 -3.16 -8.25
CA ALA A 3 3.00 -2.48 -6.98
C ALA A 3 2.77 -3.46 -5.84
N ARG A 4 2.09 -4.58 -6.10
CA ARG A 4 1.87 -5.61 -5.07
C ARG A 4 3.17 -6.20 -4.56
N ASP A 5 4.14 -6.43 -5.44
CA ASP A 5 5.45 -6.96 -5.05
C ASP A 5 6.20 -5.97 -4.16
N LEU A 6 6.13 -4.69 -4.48
CA LEU A 6 6.73 -3.64 -3.67
C LEU A 6 6.09 -3.59 -2.28
N ALA A 7 4.78 -3.78 -2.21
CA ALA A 7 4.06 -3.84 -0.94
C ALA A 7 4.51 -5.05 -0.11
N ASP A 8 4.67 -6.21 -0.74
CA ASP A 8 5.15 -7.41 -0.04
C ASP A 8 6.55 -7.20 0.53
N VAL A 9 7.45 -6.59 -0.23
CA VAL A 9 8.81 -6.29 0.25
C VAL A 9 8.75 -5.36 1.46
N ALA A 10 7.95 -4.28 1.39
CA ALA A 10 7.84 -3.33 2.49
C ALA A 10 7.28 -3.99 3.75
N ILE A 11 6.29 -4.87 3.61
CA ILE A 11 5.71 -5.59 4.75
C ILE A 11 6.73 -6.55 5.35
N ASP A 12 7.49 -7.25 4.52
CA ASP A 12 8.50 -8.20 5.00
C ASP A 12 9.63 -7.50 5.75
N GLU A 13 9.96 -6.25 5.37
CA GLU A 13 10.97 -5.46 6.06
C GLU A 13 10.47 -4.92 7.41
N ASP A 14 9.16 -4.70 7.54
CA ASP A 14 8.58 -4.17 8.77
C ASP A 14 7.22 -4.83 9.04
N PRO A 15 7.22 -6.11 9.43
CA PRO A 15 5.98 -6.88 9.55
C PRO A 15 5.06 -6.44 10.69
N ARG A 16 5.55 -5.64 11.63
CA ARG A 16 4.75 -5.13 12.75
C ARG A 16 4.03 -3.83 12.44
N ALA A 17 4.39 -3.16 11.36
CA ALA A 17 3.74 -1.90 11.00
C ALA A 17 2.25 -2.14 10.70
N PRO A 18 1.34 -1.35 11.28
CA PRO A 18 -0.10 -1.54 11.07
C PRO A 18 -0.59 -0.97 9.74
N CYS A 19 0.19 -0.08 9.15
CA CYS A 19 -0.20 0.65 7.94
C CYS A 19 0.88 0.59 6.88
N LEU A 20 0.43 0.77 5.63
CA LEU A 20 1.30 0.84 4.48
C LEU A 20 0.84 1.99 3.60
N TRP A 21 1.77 2.75 3.05
CA TRP A 21 1.47 3.83 2.11
C TRP A 21 2.03 3.50 0.74
N VAL A 22 1.17 3.64 -0.27
CA VAL A 22 1.52 3.38 -1.67
C VAL A 22 1.55 4.70 -2.41
N PRO A 23 2.58 4.97 -3.22
CA PRO A 23 2.60 6.18 -4.04
C PRO A 23 1.33 6.32 -4.89
N SER A 24 0.84 7.54 -5.05
CA SER A 24 -0.35 7.80 -5.87
C SER A 24 -0.23 7.22 -7.28
N GLU A 25 0.96 7.25 -7.85
CA GLU A 25 1.24 6.71 -9.18
C GLU A 25 1.00 5.20 -9.27
N LEU A 26 1.14 4.49 -8.16
CA LEU A 26 0.99 3.04 -8.09
C LEU A 26 -0.33 2.61 -7.46
N TRP A 27 -1.11 3.57 -6.94
CA TRP A 27 -2.30 3.27 -6.16
C TRP A 27 -3.34 2.49 -6.94
N ALA A 28 -3.68 2.94 -8.15
CA ALA A 28 -4.66 2.27 -9.00
C ALA A 28 -4.21 0.87 -9.39
N GLU A 29 -2.93 0.71 -9.73
CA GLU A 29 -2.34 -0.57 -10.05
C GLU A 29 -2.39 -1.52 -8.86
N PHE A 30 -2.05 -1.01 -7.67
CA PHE A 30 -2.09 -1.82 -6.45
C PHE A 30 -3.50 -2.30 -6.14
N CYS A 31 -4.49 -1.42 -6.17
CA CYS A 31 -5.89 -1.78 -5.90
C CYS A 31 -6.40 -2.81 -6.91
N ALA A 32 -6.05 -2.66 -8.18
CA ALA A 32 -6.42 -3.62 -9.22
C ALA A 32 -5.75 -4.98 -8.98
N ALA A 33 -4.48 -4.98 -8.56
CA ALA A 33 -3.73 -6.22 -8.34
C ALA A 33 -4.30 -7.07 -7.20
N ILE A 34 -4.90 -6.44 -6.18
CA ILE A 34 -5.51 -7.14 -5.06
C ILE A 34 -7.03 -7.23 -5.18
N ASP A 35 -7.59 -6.76 -6.28
CA ASP A 35 -9.03 -6.80 -6.58
C ASP A 35 -9.87 -6.17 -5.47
N GLN A 36 -9.47 -5.00 -5.01
CA GLN A 36 -10.18 -4.24 -3.99
C GLN A 36 -10.39 -2.81 -4.42
N ARG A 37 -11.47 -2.21 -3.92
CA ARG A 37 -11.73 -0.78 -4.07
C ARG A 37 -11.54 -0.09 -2.72
N PRO A 38 -11.01 1.13 -2.69
CA PRO A 38 -10.89 1.88 -1.44
C PRO A 38 -12.24 2.04 -0.74
N ASN A 39 -12.21 1.93 0.59
CA ASN A 39 -13.39 2.15 1.41
C ASN A 39 -13.65 3.65 1.60
N ARG A 40 -14.53 4.04 2.55
CA ARG A 40 -14.90 5.43 2.79
C ARG A 40 -13.72 6.33 3.12
N ILE A 41 -12.71 5.79 3.77
CA ILE A 41 -11.53 6.56 4.17
C ILE A 41 -10.39 6.46 3.15
N GLY A 42 -10.66 5.87 1.99
CA GLY A 42 -9.66 5.73 0.94
C GLY A 42 -8.62 4.66 1.24
N ALA A 43 -8.99 3.62 1.96
CA ALA A 43 -8.06 2.55 2.34
C ALA A 43 -8.53 1.19 1.83
N VAL A 44 -7.58 0.29 1.65
CA VAL A 44 -7.84 -1.13 1.38
C VAL A 44 -7.11 -1.96 2.43
N ILE A 45 -7.47 -3.23 2.55
CA ILE A 45 -6.80 -4.15 3.48
C ILE A 45 -5.98 -5.15 2.68
N TYR A 46 -4.73 -5.27 3.02
CA TYR A 46 -3.81 -6.23 2.41
C TYR A 46 -2.92 -6.86 3.49
N ARG A 47 -2.93 -8.17 3.57
CA ARG A 47 -2.17 -8.94 4.58
C ARG A 47 -2.40 -8.42 6.02
N ASN A 48 -3.67 -8.14 6.35
CA ASN A 48 -4.09 -7.57 7.64
C ASN A 48 -3.55 -6.18 7.94
N LYS A 49 -3.10 -5.45 6.94
CA LYS A 49 -2.62 -4.09 7.10
C LYS A 49 -3.52 -3.11 6.37
N THR A 50 -3.67 -1.92 6.96
CA THR A 50 -4.39 -0.83 6.30
C THR A 50 -3.46 -0.19 5.28
N VAL A 51 -3.85 -0.21 4.02
CA VAL A 51 -3.05 0.37 2.92
C VAL A 51 -3.75 1.60 2.39
N ARG A 52 -3.02 2.69 2.28
CA ARG A 52 -3.55 3.99 1.87
C ARG A 52 -2.71 4.60 0.75
N ASP A 53 -3.35 5.48 -0.02
CA ASP A 53 -2.66 6.33 -0.97
C ASP A 53 -1.76 7.31 -0.19
N GLY A 54 -0.47 7.21 -0.39
CA GLY A 54 0.51 8.03 0.31
C GLY A 54 0.82 9.36 -0.36
N GLY A 55 0.21 9.65 -1.51
CA GLY A 55 0.48 10.88 -2.24
C GLY A 55 1.78 10.85 -3.03
N PRO A 56 2.56 11.94 -3.00
CA PRO A 56 3.76 12.07 -3.84
C PRO A 56 4.99 11.35 -3.28
N LEU A 57 4.84 10.06 -3.03
CA LEU A 57 5.95 9.21 -2.59
C LEU A 57 6.69 8.63 -3.79
N THR A 58 7.94 8.23 -3.59
CA THR A 58 8.72 7.51 -4.60
C THR A 58 8.61 6.01 -4.42
N ASP A 59 8.44 5.54 -3.18
CA ASP A 59 8.41 4.12 -2.87
C ASP A 59 7.26 3.79 -1.93
N VAL A 60 6.84 2.52 -1.97
CA VAL A 60 5.93 1.97 -0.98
C VAL A 60 6.64 1.95 0.38
N THR A 61 5.98 2.43 1.42
CA THR A 61 6.59 2.57 2.74
C THR A 61 5.61 2.23 3.85
N THR A 62 6.14 1.73 4.97
CA THR A 62 5.38 1.53 6.20
C THR A 62 5.44 2.75 7.12
N ARG A 63 6.27 3.72 6.81
CA ARG A 63 6.40 4.95 7.59
C ARG A 63 5.43 6.00 7.07
N ARG A 64 4.82 6.72 8.00
CA ARG A 64 3.90 7.81 7.66
C ARG A 64 4.64 8.88 6.87
N PRO A 65 4.15 9.23 5.68
CA PRO A 65 4.77 10.28 4.87
C PRO A 65 4.59 11.68 5.46
#